data_c02c8bed1d64ba2ad74e2deddc8f46ed
#
_entry.id   c02c8bed1d64ba2ad74e2deddc8f46ed
#
_cell.length_a   1.000
_cell.length_b   1.000
_cell.length_c   1.000
_cell.angle_alpha   90.00
_cell.angle_beta   90.00
_cell.angle_gamma   90.00
#
_symmetry.space_group_name_H-M   'P 1'
#
loop_
_entity.id
_entity.type
_entity.pdbx_description
1 polymer ?
#
loop_
_entity_poly.entity_id
_entity_poly.type
_entity_poly.pdbx_seq_one_letter_code
_entity_poly.pdbx_strand_id
1 'polypeptide(L)'
;MSQSHIILVRHGEASAEWSVHPDPGLSKLGCLQAENAAKSLADQISSYKLLSSPKKRAIETMEIIDINNHSFILDPRFIEIPSDNIDAEEKKQWLVSIFTTPIDELPQAVKDWRNNLVHWLEDAEGNFIVATHFMVINALVSYITNNHSISYFHPNYASRTEIFLKNGELTQLILGDDKKTVINL
;
A
#
# COMPACT_ATOMS: atom_id res chain seq x y z
N MET A 1 2.63 25.93 -9.48
CA MET A 1 2.89 24.57 -10.01
C MET A 1 2.93 23.63 -8.81
N SER A 2 1.93 22.75 -8.66
CA SER A 2 1.92 21.79 -7.58
C SER A 2 2.90 20.64 -7.91
N GLN A 3 3.73 20.29 -6.94
CA GLN A 3 4.55 19.09 -6.99
C GLN A 3 4.14 18.22 -5.81
N SER A 4 4.01 16.92 -6.06
CA SER A 4 3.69 15.96 -5.02
C SER A 4 4.68 14.79 -5.08
N HIS A 5 5.14 14.36 -3.91
CA HIS A 5 5.95 13.16 -3.77
C HIS A 5 5.26 12.21 -2.79
N ILE A 6 4.86 11.07 -3.29
CA ILE A 6 4.11 10.07 -2.54
C ILE A 6 5.00 8.83 -2.38
N ILE A 7 5.25 8.46 -1.14
CA ILE A 7 6.01 7.26 -0.79
C ILE A 7 5.03 6.24 -0.20
N LEU A 8 4.80 5.16 -0.93
CA LEU A 8 3.98 4.05 -0.49
C LEU A 8 4.89 2.99 0.14
N VAL A 9 4.65 2.66 1.40
CA VAL A 9 5.40 1.64 2.13
C VAL A 9 4.48 0.46 2.39
N ARG A 10 4.79 -0.71 1.82
CA ARG A 10 4.08 -1.93 2.20
C ARG A 10 4.40 -2.26 3.66
N HIS A 11 3.39 -2.68 4.43
CA HIS A 11 3.61 -3.15 5.80
C HIS A 11 4.70 -4.24 5.86
N GLY A 12 5.40 -4.37 6.99
CA GLY A 12 6.32 -5.47 7.27
C GLY A 12 5.60 -6.81 7.31
N GLU A 13 6.35 -7.91 7.38
CA GLU A 13 5.77 -9.25 7.47
C GLU A 13 4.80 -9.35 8.66
N ALA A 14 3.61 -9.90 8.40
CA ALA A 14 2.62 -10.12 9.44
C ALA A 14 2.94 -11.36 10.28
N SER A 15 2.56 -11.36 11.55
CA SER A 15 2.81 -12.45 12.51
C SER A 15 1.98 -13.70 12.23
N ALA A 16 0.93 -13.60 11.44
CA ALA A 16 0.05 -14.70 11.05
C ALA A 16 -0.56 -14.44 9.68
N GLU A 17 -1.00 -15.51 9.03
CA GLU A 17 -1.84 -15.41 7.85
C GLU A 17 -3.28 -15.02 8.25
N TRP A 18 -4.00 -14.37 7.32
CA TRP A 18 -5.41 -13.97 7.50
C TRP A 18 -6.34 -15.15 7.87
N SER A 19 -6.00 -16.37 7.45
CA SER A 19 -6.77 -17.59 7.80
C SER A 19 -6.66 -17.98 9.28
N VAL A 20 -5.63 -17.48 9.97
CA VAL A 20 -5.35 -17.76 11.38
C VAL A 20 -5.79 -16.61 12.29
N HIS A 21 -5.64 -15.39 11.83
CA HIS A 21 -5.98 -14.18 12.58
C HIS A 21 -6.54 -13.11 11.64
N PRO A 22 -7.70 -12.49 11.95
CA PRO A 22 -8.35 -11.54 11.04
C PRO A 22 -7.58 -10.22 10.86
N ASP A 23 -6.78 -9.81 11.83
CA ASP A 23 -5.97 -8.59 11.77
C ASP A 23 -4.64 -8.77 12.50
N PRO A 24 -3.70 -9.55 11.93
CA PRO A 24 -2.41 -9.79 12.57
C PRO A 24 -1.54 -8.53 12.56
N GLY A 25 -0.80 -8.32 13.64
CA GLY A 25 0.28 -7.33 13.70
C GLY A 25 1.56 -7.85 13.00
N LEU A 26 2.66 -7.15 13.20
CA LEU A 26 3.96 -7.52 12.64
C LEU A 26 4.57 -8.76 13.33
N SER A 27 5.28 -9.57 12.56
CA SER A 27 6.22 -10.55 13.08
C SER A 27 7.49 -9.85 13.60
N LYS A 28 8.36 -10.59 14.29
CA LYS A 28 9.68 -10.05 14.66
C LYS A 28 10.49 -9.60 13.45
N LEU A 29 10.41 -10.36 12.35
CA LEU A 29 11.05 -9.99 11.09
C LEU A 29 10.38 -8.75 10.50
N GLY A 30 9.05 -8.65 10.56
CA GLY A 30 8.30 -7.47 10.12
C GLY A 30 8.72 -6.20 10.84
N CYS A 31 8.97 -6.27 12.15
CA CYS A 31 9.49 -5.13 12.92
C CYS A 31 10.89 -4.70 12.40
N LEU A 32 11.81 -5.65 12.18
CA LEU A 32 13.13 -5.35 11.62
C LEU A 32 13.06 -4.75 10.21
N GLN A 33 12.14 -5.23 9.38
CA GLN A 33 11.89 -4.67 8.05
C GLN A 33 11.40 -3.22 8.14
N ALA A 34 10.48 -2.93 9.04
CA ALA A 34 9.97 -1.58 9.30
C ALA A 34 11.07 -0.64 9.86
N GLU A 35 11.95 -1.12 10.74
CA GLU A 35 13.10 -0.37 11.23
C GLU A 35 14.08 0.00 10.10
N ASN A 36 14.30 -0.89 9.15
CA ASN A 36 15.12 -0.60 7.98
C ASN A 36 14.46 0.42 7.05
N ALA A 37 13.14 0.33 6.87
CA ALA A 37 12.38 1.35 6.14
C ALA A 37 12.48 2.72 6.83
N ALA A 38 12.34 2.77 8.15
CA ALA A 38 12.49 3.99 8.96
C ALA A 38 13.84 4.68 8.72
N LYS A 39 14.92 3.92 8.72
CA LYS A 39 16.28 4.45 8.43
C LYS A 39 16.35 5.08 7.04
N SER A 40 15.73 4.45 6.03
CA SER A 40 15.73 4.96 4.67
C SER A 40 14.83 6.19 4.45
N LEU A 41 13.92 6.47 5.39
CA LEU A 41 12.96 7.58 5.36
C LEU A 41 13.30 8.73 6.32
N ALA A 42 14.41 8.62 7.06
CA ALA A 42 14.76 9.54 8.14
C ALA A 42 14.75 11.01 7.72
N ASP A 43 15.18 11.32 6.49
CA ASP A 43 15.26 12.69 5.99
C ASP A 43 13.88 13.25 5.56
N GLN A 44 12.92 12.38 5.24
CA GLN A 44 11.60 12.78 4.74
C GLN A 44 10.56 12.90 5.85
N ILE A 45 10.66 12.09 6.89
CA ILE A 45 9.56 11.85 7.85
C ILE A 45 9.04 13.14 8.51
N SER A 46 9.91 14.08 8.83
CA SER A 46 9.54 15.33 9.51
C SER A 46 8.83 16.34 8.61
N SER A 47 8.94 16.20 7.29
CA SER A 47 8.40 17.14 6.31
C SER A 47 7.25 16.57 5.47
N TYR A 48 6.91 15.30 5.68
CA TYR A 48 5.85 14.62 4.95
C TYR A 48 4.60 14.43 5.83
N LYS A 49 3.44 14.41 5.22
CA LYS A 49 2.20 13.98 5.85
C LYS A 49 2.22 12.46 5.97
N LEU A 50 2.01 11.94 7.19
CA LEU A 50 2.07 10.52 7.48
C LEU A 50 0.65 9.94 7.52
N LEU A 51 0.39 8.95 6.68
CA LEU A 51 -0.88 8.24 6.60
C LEU A 51 -0.67 6.73 6.80
N SER A 52 -1.65 6.07 7.38
CA SER A 52 -1.63 4.61 7.51
C SER A 52 -3.00 4.00 7.25
N SER A 53 -3.01 2.84 6.62
CA SER A 53 -4.15 1.93 6.69
C SER A 53 -4.50 1.64 8.15
N PRO A 54 -5.78 1.49 8.51
CA PRO A 54 -6.20 1.13 9.88
C PRO A 54 -5.94 -0.35 10.25
N LYS A 55 -5.40 -1.17 9.35
CA LYS A 55 -5.00 -2.54 9.67
C LYS A 55 -3.77 -2.57 10.57
N LYS A 56 -3.78 -3.42 11.61
CA LYS A 56 -2.76 -3.46 12.66
C LYS A 56 -1.33 -3.53 12.11
N ARG A 57 -1.06 -4.39 11.14
CA ARG A 57 0.27 -4.52 10.52
C ARG A 57 0.77 -3.24 9.84
N ALA A 58 -0.13 -2.43 9.28
CA ALA A 58 0.23 -1.15 8.68
C ALA A 58 0.44 -0.07 9.76
N ILE A 59 -0.40 -0.05 10.79
CA ILE A 59 -0.25 0.84 11.96
C ILE A 59 1.10 0.60 12.61
N GLU A 60 1.43 -0.64 12.97
CA GLU A 60 2.71 -0.98 13.61
C GLU A 60 3.91 -0.66 12.71
N THR A 61 3.78 -0.82 11.40
CA THR A 61 4.81 -0.37 10.44
C THR A 61 5.02 1.13 10.52
N MET A 62 3.93 1.93 10.51
CA MET A 62 4.02 3.39 10.59
C MET A 62 4.52 3.86 11.96
N GLU A 63 4.13 3.22 13.07
CA GLU A 63 4.63 3.54 14.41
C GLU A 63 6.15 3.37 14.51
N ILE A 64 6.71 2.34 13.86
CA ILE A 64 8.16 2.12 13.80
C ILE A 64 8.83 3.16 12.89
N ILE A 65 8.20 3.51 11.77
CA ILE A 65 8.71 4.56 10.87
C ILE A 65 8.69 5.91 11.55
N ASP A 66 7.60 6.25 12.24
CA ASP A 66 7.41 7.52 12.94
C ASP A 66 8.00 7.51 14.36
N ILE A 67 9.25 7.12 14.49
CA ILE A 67 9.93 6.97 15.79
C ILE A 67 9.93 8.25 16.64
N ASN A 68 9.80 9.41 16.01
CA ASN A 68 9.76 10.72 16.71
C ASN A 68 8.33 11.16 17.06
N ASN A 69 7.34 10.31 16.81
CA ASN A 69 5.95 10.50 17.21
C ASN A 69 5.32 11.80 16.66
N HIS A 70 5.51 12.05 15.35
CA HIS A 70 4.96 13.22 14.65
C HIS A 70 3.43 13.18 14.50
N SER A 71 2.82 12.06 14.83
CA SER A 71 1.41 11.74 14.61
C SER A 71 1.08 11.45 13.13
N PHE A 72 0.54 10.29 12.88
CA PHE A 72 0.01 9.92 11.58
C PHE A 72 -1.52 9.80 11.61
N ILE A 73 -2.14 9.89 10.45
CA ILE A 73 -3.59 9.80 10.28
C ILE A 73 -3.95 8.40 9.76
N LEU A 74 -4.92 7.77 10.38
CA LEU A 74 -5.54 6.54 9.86
C LEU A 74 -6.51 6.90 8.75
N ASP A 75 -6.30 6.33 7.58
CA ASP A 75 -7.15 6.56 6.41
C ASP A 75 -7.68 5.24 5.84
N PRO A 76 -9.00 4.98 5.97
CA PRO A 76 -9.63 3.74 5.51
C PRO A 76 -9.49 3.47 4.01
N ARG A 77 -9.21 4.48 3.18
CA ARG A 77 -8.98 4.30 1.75
C ARG A 77 -7.80 3.39 1.45
N PHE A 78 -6.82 3.32 2.36
CA PHE A 78 -5.62 2.49 2.21
C PHE A 78 -5.74 1.08 2.78
N ILE A 79 -6.95 0.62 3.12
CA ILE A 79 -7.21 -0.78 3.47
C ILE A 79 -6.95 -1.67 2.24
N GLU A 80 -6.47 -2.89 2.49
CA GLU A 80 -6.23 -3.88 1.43
C GLU A 80 -7.50 -4.18 0.63
N ILE A 81 -7.33 -4.70 -0.58
CA ILE A 81 -8.43 -5.02 -1.49
C ILE A 81 -9.60 -5.73 -0.76
N PRO A 82 -10.85 -5.27 -0.97
CA PRO A 82 -11.99 -5.84 -0.26
C PRO A 82 -12.21 -7.31 -0.66
N SER A 83 -12.17 -8.17 0.34
CA SER A 83 -12.34 -9.63 0.18
C SER A 83 -13.24 -10.23 1.26
N ASP A 84 -14.02 -9.41 1.98
CA ASP A 84 -14.84 -9.86 3.11
C ASP A 84 -15.95 -10.85 2.71
N ASN A 85 -16.43 -10.75 1.47
CA ASN A 85 -17.45 -11.64 0.91
C ASN A 85 -16.89 -12.90 0.25
N ILE A 86 -15.58 -13.13 0.36
CA ILE A 86 -14.91 -14.30 -0.21
C ILE A 86 -14.56 -15.26 0.93
N ASP A 87 -14.97 -16.52 0.76
CA ASP A 87 -14.65 -17.55 1.75
C ASP A 87 -13.13 -17.71 1.92
N ALA A 88 -12.72 -17.94 3.15
CA ALA A 88 -11.31 -17.99 3.53
C ALA A 88 -10.49 -18.94 2.65
N GLU A 89 -11.05 -20.09 2.32
CA GLU A 89 -10.40 -21.12 1.49
C GLU A 89 -10.27 -20.69 0.01
N GLU A 90 -11.15 -19.79 -0.45
CA GLU A 90 -11.20 -19.33 -1.83
C GLU A 90 -10.41 -18.05 -2.08
N LYS A 91 -10.07 -17.29 -1.04
CA LYS A 91 -9.39 -15.99 -1.16
C LYS A 91 -8.14 -16.02 -2.01
N LYS A 92 -7.32 -17.05 -1.86
CA LYS A 92 -6.07 -17.18 -2.63
C LYS A 92 -6.34 -17.33 -4.12
N GLN A 93 -7.28 -18.20 -4.48
CA GLN A 93 -7.66 -18.43 -5.88
C GLN A 93 -8.36 -17.20 -6.47
N TRP A 94 -9.22 -16.57 -5.68
CA TRP A 94 -9.86 -15.31 -6.05
C TRP A 94 -8.83 -14.21 -6.34
N LEU A 95 -7.83 -14.01 -5.48
CA LEU A 95 -6.78 -13.02 -5.70
C LEU A 95 -5.98 -13.30 -6.98
N VAL A 96 -5.66 -14.56 -7.25
CA VAL A 96 -4.99 -14.94 -8.51
C VAL A 96 -5.86 -14.58 -9.72
N SER A 97 -7.18 -14.76 -9.64
CA SER A 97 -8.11 -14.37 -10.72
C SER A 97 -8.12 -12.84 -10.91
N ILE A 98 -8.09 -12.07 -9.82
CA ILE A 98 -8.04 -10.60 -9.86
C ILE A 98 -6.79 -10.11 -10.61
N PHE A 99 -5.64 -10.75 -10.45
CA PHE A 99 -4.40 -10.35 -11.11
C PHE A 99 -4.49 -10.38 -12.64
N THR A 100 -5.32 -11.24 -13.20
CA THR A 100 -5.46 -11.42 -14.65
C THR A 100 -6.74 -10.82 -15.21
N THR A 101 -7.64 -10.35 -14.36
CA THR A 101 -8.91 -9.73 -14.78
C THR A 101 -8.65 -8.30 -15.26
N PRO A 102 -9.12 -7.93 -16.47
CA PRO A 102 -9.09 -6.54 -16.92
C PRO A 102 -9.79 -5.60 -15.94
N ILE A 103 -9.32 -4.35 -15.82
CA ILE A 103 -9.83 -3.40 -14.83
C ILE A 103 -11.32 -3.13 -14.99
N ASP A 104 -11.81 -3.08 -16.21
CA ASP A 104 -13.22 -2.87 -16.54
C ASP A 104 -14.13 -4.08 -16.22
N GLU A 105 -13.55 -5.26 -16.06
CA GLU A 105 -14.24 -6.51 -15.71
C GLU A 105 -14.15 -6.87 -14.21
N LEU A 106 -13.42 -6.10 -13.40
CA LEU A 106 -13.29 -6.34 -11.98
C LEU A 106 -14.64 -6.31 -11.25
N PRO A 107 -14.81 -7.04 -10.13
CA PRO A 107 -16.00 -6.94 -9.29
C PRO A 107 -16.26 -5.49 -8.85
N GLN A 108 -17.54 -5.10 -8.73
CA GLN A 108 -17.91 -3.71 -8.44
C GLN A 108 -17.27 -3.17 -7.15
N ALA A 109 -17.23 -3.96 -6.09
CA ALA A 109 -16.59 -3.56 -4.83
C ALA A 109 -15.08 -3.24 -5.01
N VAL A 110 -14.38 -3.99 -5.87
CA VAL A 110 -12.98 -3.75 -6.18
C VAL A 110 -12.81 -2.49 -7.04
N LYS A 111 -13.71 -2.26 -8.00
CA LYS A 111 -13.73 -1.01 -8.79
C LYS A 111 -13.93 0.22 -7.90
N ASP A 112 -14.90 0.16 -6.98
CA ASP A 112 -15.22 1.28 -6.08
C ASP A 112 -14.04 1.57 -5.14
N TRP A 113 -13.44 0.54 -4.57
CA TRP A 113 -12.24 0.65 -3.74
C TRP A 113 -11.07 1.28 -4.53
N ARG A 114 -10.81 0.80 -5.74
CA ARG A 114 -9.76 1.33 -6.62
C ARG A 114 -10.04 2.79 -6.97
N ASN A 115 -11.27 3.14 -7.32
CA ASN A 115 -11.65 4.52 -7.68
C ASN A 115 -11.43 5.49 -6.51
N ASN A 116 -11.69 5.08 -5.26
CA ASN A 116 -11.41 5.89 -4.09
C ASN A 116 -9.90 6.18 -3.93
N LEU A 117 -9.05 5.19 -4.21
CA LEU A 117 -7.60 5.37 -4.21
C LEU A 117 -7.13 6.30 -5.34
N VAL A 118 -7.69 6.13 -6.54
CA VAL A 118 -7.36 6.95 -7.70
C VAL A 118 -7.76 8.40 -7.46
N HIS A 119 -8.98 8.68 -6.97
CA HIS A 119 -9.42 10.03 -6.64
C HIS A 119 -8.51 10.68 -5.58
N TRP A 120 -8.12 9.91 -4.56
CA TRP A 120 -7.15 10.43 -3.58
C TRP A 120 -5.82 10.82 -4.25
N LEU A 121 -5.31 10.00 -5.16
CA LEU A 121 -4.05 10.26 -5.85
C LEU A 121 -4.13 11.50 -6.75
N GLU A 122 -5.24 11.66 -7.47
CA GLU A 122 -5.51 12.82 -8.35
C GLU A 122 -5.60 14.12 -7.56
N ASP A 123 -6.17 14.07 -6.35
CA ASP A 123 -6.33 15.22 -5.46
C ASP A 123 -5.12 15.46 -4.53
N ALA A 124 -4.11 14.57 -4.56
CA ALA A 124 -2.99 14.64 -3.63
C ALA A 124 -2.09 15.84 -3.91
N GLU A 125 -2.03 16.76 -2.96
CA GLU A 125 -1.13 17.92 -2.99
C GLU A 125 -0.13 17.88 -1.85
N GLY A 126 1.16 17.94 -2.18
CA GLY A 126 2.27 17.89 -1.24
C GLY A 126 2.91 16.51 -1.09
N ASN A 127 3.60 16.30 0.01
CA ASN A 127 4.40 15.11 0.22
C ASN A 127 3.77 14.16 1.24
N PHE A 128 3.75 12.87 0.93
CA PHE A 128 3.10 11.85 1.76
C PHE A 128 3.99 10.62 1.95
N ILE A 129 3.96 10.05 3.14
CA ILE A 129 4.40 8.67 3.42
C ILE A 129 3.17 7.90 3.87
N VAL A 130 2.88 6.79 3.19
CA VAL A 130 1.67 5.99 3.43
C VAL A 130 2.07 4.54 3.73
N ALA A 131 1.80 4.08 4.96
CA ALA A 131 1.92 2.66 5.29
C ALA A 131 0.65 1.93 4.83
N THR A 132 0.81 0.96 3.95
CA THR A 132 -0.32 0.32 3.27
C THR A 132 0.00 -1.13 2.86
N HIS A 133 -0.67 -1.63 1.84
CA HIS A 133 -0.76 -3.03 1.46
C HIS A 133 -0.35 -3.27 0.01
N PHE A 134 -0.17 -4.55 -0.32
CA PHE A 134 0.25 -5.03 -1.63
C PHE A 134 -0.67 -4.54 -2.76
N MET A 135 -1.99 -4.76 -2.64
CA MET A 135 -2.90 -4.41 -3.73
C MET A 135 -3.17 -2.92 -3.84
N VAL A 136 -3.09 -2.16 -2.76
CA VAL A 136 -3.17 -0.70 -2.78
C VAL A 136 -2.02 -0.12 -3.63
N ILE A 137 -0.80 -0.57 -3.39
CA ILE A 137 0.38 -0.13 -4.16
C ILE A 137 0.19 -0.48 -5.65
N ASN A 138 -0.21 -1.72 -5.93
CA ASN A 138 -0.46 -2.17 -7.30
C ASN A 138 -1.58 -1.37 -7.99
N ALA A 139 -2.69 -1.09 -7.30
CA ALA A 139 -3.80 -0.31 -7.86
C ALA A 139 -3.35 1.09 -8.28
N LEU A 140 -2.57 1.78 -7.46
CA LEU A 140 -2.07 3.12 -7.75
C LEU A 140 -1.01 3.10 -8.86
N VAL A 141 -0.05 2.18 -8.81
CA VAL A 141 0.98 2.03 -9.84
C VAL A 141 0.37 1.63 -11.18
N SER A 142 -0.58 0.69 -11.18
CA SER A 142 -1.33 0.28 -12.38
C SER A 142 -2.07 1.47 -13.02
N TYR A 143 -2.69 2.31 -12.21
CA TYR A 143 -3.40 3.49 -12.70
C TYR A 143 -2.46 4.48 -13.39
N ILE A 144 -1.38 4.89 -12.72
CA ILE A 144 -0.47 5.93 -13.24
C ILE A 144 0.37 5.45 -14.44
N THR A 145 0.50 4.14 -14.62
CA THR A 145 1.20 3.53 -15.78
C THR A 145 0.25 3.11 -16.90
N ASN A 146 -1.06 3.36 -16.77
CA ASN A 146 -2.10 2.92 -17.70
C ASN A 146 -2.06 1.41 -17.98
N ASN A 147 -1.81 0.61 -16.95
CA ASN A 147 -1.78 -0.84 -17.08
C ASN A 147 -3.21 -1.42 -17.21
N HIS A 148 -3.37 -2.48 -17.99
CA HIS A 148 -4.68 -3.11 -18.23
C HIS A 148 -5.18 -3.93 -17.05
N SER A 149 -4.29 -4.44 -16.21
CA SER A 149 -4.62 -5.18 -14.99
C SER A 149 -4.22 -4.41 -13.74
N ILE A 150 -4.86 -4.73 -12.63
CA ILE A 150 -4.57 -4.10 -11.33
C ILE A 150 -3.23 -4.56 -10.73
N SER A 151 -2.72 -5.72 -11.14
CA SER A 151 -1.42 -6.25 -10.70
C SER A 151 -0.31 -5.73 -11.63
N TYR A 152 0.73 -5.17 -11.05
CA TYR A 152 1.87 -4.60 -11.78
C TYR A 152 3.22 -5.26 -11.41
N PHE A 153 3.48 -5.41 -10.13
CA PHE A 153 4.70 -6.01 -9.58
C PHE A 153 4.46 -6.59 -8.19
N HIS A 154 5.49 -7.15 -7.56
CA HIS A 154 5.39 -7.74 -6.22
C HIS A 154 6.16 -6.89 -5.19
N PRO A 155 5.60 -5.78 -4.69
CA PRO A 155 6.29 -4.97 -3.69
C PRO A 155 6.64 -5.82 -2.47
N ASN A 156 7.92 -5.88 -2.11
CA ASN A 156 8.39 -6.63 -0.95
C ASN A 156 7.89 -5.99 0.36
N TYR A 157 7.94 -6.74 1.45
CA TYR A 157 7.64 -6.21 2.79
C TYR A 157 8.51 -5.00 3.12
N ALA A 158 7.89 -3.97 3.67
CA ALA A 158 8.50 -2.70 4.04
C ALA A 158 9.29 -2.01 2.89
N SER A 159 9.09 -2.43 1.64
CA SER A 159 9.62 -1.72 0.49
C SER A 159 8.92 -0.40 0.28
N ARG A 160 9.63 0.57 -0.31
CA ARG A 160 9.10 1.89 -0.64
C ARG A 160 8.95 2.03 -2.15
N THR A 161 7.76 2.40 -2.59
CA THR A 161 7.44 2.76 -3.97
C THR A 161 7.17 4.26 -4.02
N GLU A 162 7.83 4.97 -4.91
CA GLU A 162 7.77 6.44 -4.95
C GLU A 162 7.14 6.94 -6.23
N ILE A 163 6.16 7.81 -6.07
CA ILE A 163 5.42 8.45 -7.16
C ILE A 163 5.68 9.96 -7.10
N PHE A 164 6.22 10.52 -8.16
CA PHE A 164 6.44 11.95 -8.30
C PHE A 164 5.44 12.51 -9.31
N LEU A 165 4.65 13.48 -8.86
CA LEU A 165 3.66 14.16 -9.71
C LEU A 165 4.02 15.64 -9.86
N LYS A 166 3.72 16.19 -11.04
CA LYS A 166 3.75 17.63 -11.31
C LYS A 166 2.45 18.03 -11.99
N ASN A 167 1.69 18.90 -11.35
CA ASN A 167 0.35 19.27 -11.79
C ASN A 167 -0.58 18.07 -12.04
N GLY A 168 -0.50 17.03 -11.21
CA GLY A 168 -1.26 15.80 -11.34
C GLY A 168 -0.71 14.77 -12.34
N GLU A 169 0.30 15.13 -13.13
CA GLU A 169 0.92 14.20 -14.10
C GLU A 169 2.15 13.50 -13.52
N LEU A 170 2.30 12.21 -13.84
CA LEU A 170 3.46 11.41 -13.45
C LEU A 170 4.72 11.95 -14.11
N THR A 171 5.72 12.29 -13.29
CA THR A 171 7.05 12.70 -13.77
C THR A 171 8.11 11.64 -13.52
N GLN A 172 7.97 10.86 -12.45
CA GLN A 172 8.88 9.77 -12.12
C GLN A 172 8.17 8.72 -11.27
N LEU A 173 8.48 7.46 -11.51
CA LEU A 173 8.08 6.31 -10.71
C LEU A 173 9.34 5.53 -10.32
N ILE A 174 9.50 5.26 -9.01
CA ILE A 174 10.54 4.38 -8.49
C ILE A 174 9.84 3.22 -7.80
N LEU A 175 9.91 2.05 -8.40
CA LEU A 175 9.33 0.83 -7.81
C LEU A 175 10.20 0.38 -6.64
N GLY A 176 9.54 -0.09 -5.59
CA GLY A 176 10.19 -0.79 -4.49
C GLY A 176 10.78 -2.13 -4.93
N ASP A 177 11.51 -2.77 -4.01
CA ASP A 177 12.06 -4.11 -4.22
C ASP A 177 10.96 -5.09 -4.62
N ASP A 178 11.19 -5.85 -5.70
CA ASP A 178 10.23 -6.81 -6.27
C ASP A 178 10.54 -8.22 -5.77
N LYS A 179 9.67 -8.75 -4.91
CA LYS A 179 9.82 -10.08 -4.33
C LYS A 179 8.48 -10.74 -4.04
N LYS A 180 8.31 -11.97 -4.54
CA LYS A 180 7.13 -12.77 -4.19
C LYS A 180 7.09 -13.07 -2.69
N THR A 181 6.00 -12.71 -2.04
CA THR A 181 5.76 -12.89 -0.60
C THR A 181 4.31 -13.31 -0.37
N VAL A 182 3.95 -13.61 0.87
CA VAL A 182 2.55 -13.83 1.25
C VAL A 182 1.78 -12.51 1.18
N ILE A 183 0.58 -12.54 0.61
CA ILE A 183 -0.33 -11.40 0.54
C ILE A 183 -1.44 -11.65 1.56
N ASN A 184 -1.53 -10.80 2.58
CA ASN A 184 -2.59 -10.85 3.59
C ASN A 184 -3.78 -10.00 3.14
N LEU A 185 -4.91 -10.64 2.99
CA LEU A 185 -6.18 -10.02 2.57
C LEU A 185 -7.02 -9.60 3.77
#